data_8ca8a6e7c23fe039f353ff34a3f69d4d
#
_entry.id   8ca8a6e7c23fe039f353ff34a3f69d4d
#
_cell.length_a   1.000
_cell.length_b   1.000
_cell.length_c   1.000
_cell.angle_alpha   90.00
_cell.angle_beta   90.00
_cell.angle_gamma   90.00
#
_symmetry.space_group_name_H-M   'P 1'
#
loop_
_entity.id
_entity.type
_entity.pdbx_description
1 polymer ?
#
loop_
_entity_poly.entity_id
_entity_poly.type
_entity_poly.pdbx_seq_one_letter_code
_entity_poly.pdbx_strand_id
1 'polypeptide(L)'
;MHTALTIAGSDSSGGAGVQADLKTMLANGVFGESVITALTAQNTMGVDAVMNVPADFIEAQMKAVFTDIYPDAVKIGMTSSVDTIE
;
A
#
# COMPACT_ATOMS: atom_id res chain seq x y z
N MET A 1 5.51 -9.35 18.10
CA MET A 1 5.34 -9.39 16.62
C MET A 1 5.76 -8.07 16.05
N HIS A 2 6.60 -8.12 15.02
CA HIS A 2 6.99 -6.90 14.31
C HIS A 2 5.86 -6.44 13.39
N THR A 3 5.77 -5.14 13.19
CA THR A 3 4.80 -4.53 12.29
C THR A 3 5.54 -3.81 11.16
N ALA A 4 4.96 -3.88 9.97
CA ALA A 4 5.51 -3.17 8.80
C ALA A 4 4.36 -2.52 8.03
N LEU A 5 4.65 -1.35 7.49
CA LEU A 5 3.69 -0.59 6.67
C LEU A 5 4.16 -0.63 5.23
N THR A 6 3.28 -0.94 4.30
CA THR A 6 3.52 -0.74 2.89
C THR A 6 2.71 0.45 2.38
N ILE A 7 3.36 1.34 1.65
CA ILE A 7 2.74 2.48 0.99
C ILE A 7 2.85 2.22 -0.51
N ALA A 8 1.77 1.79 -1.13
CA ALA A 8 1.78 1.35 -2.52
C ALA A 8 0.39 1.37 -3.15
N GLY A 9 0.34 1.10 -4.44
CA GLY A 9 -0.94 0.92 -5.13
C GLY A 9 -1.57 -0.42 -4.84
N SER A 10 -2.85 -0.51 -5.05
CA SER A 10 -3.62 -1.74 -4.93
C SER A 10 -3.66 -2.46 -6.27
N ASP A 11 -3.40 -3.76 -6.28
CA ASP A 11 -3.52 -4.63 -7.46
C ASP A 11 -4.73 -5.54 -7.27
N SER A 12 -5.76 -5.34 -8.08
CA SER A 12 -7.00 -6.12 -7.98
C SER A 12 -6.78 -7.61 -8.25
N SER A 13 -5.71 -7.97 -8.97
CA SER A 13 -5.37 -9.38 -9.21
C SER A 13 -4.61 -10.03 -8.05
N GLY A 14 -4.09 -9.23 -7.13
CA GLY A 14 -3.39 -9.71 -5.93
C GLY A 14 -1.93 -10.09 -6.13
N GLY A 15 -1.38 -9.95 -7.34
CA GLY A 15 -0.02 -10.36 -7.65
C GLY A 15 1.05 -9.30 -7.44
N ALA A 16 0.65 -8.06 -7.18
CA ALA A 16 1.57 -6.93 -6.99
C ALA A 16 0.99 -5.95 -5.98
N GLY A 17 1.63 -4.80 -5.80
CA GLY A 17 1.14 -3.73 -4.95
C GLY A 17 1.03 -4.13 -3.48
N VAL A 18 0.10 -3.51 -2.77
CA VAL A 18 -0.08 -3.78 -1.33
C VAL A 18 -0.45 -5.22 -1.05
N GLN A 19 -1.19 -5.86 -1.94
CA GLN A 19 -1.61 -7.25 -1.75
C GLN A 19 -0.41 -8.20 -1.70
N ALA A 20 0.54 -8.03 -2.62
CA ALA A 20 1.76 -8.84 -2.64
C ALA A 20 2.60 -8.58 -1.39
N ASP A 21 2.73 -7.32 -0.99
CA ASP A 21 3.50 -6.94 0.19
C ASP A 21 2.90 -7.52 1.47
N LEU A 22 1.58 -7.46 1.63
CA LEU A 22 0.91 -8.01 2.81
C LEU A 22 1.05 -9.53 2.88
N LYS A 23 0.98 -10.22 1.74
CA LYS A 23 1.18 -11.67 1.69
C LYS A 23 2.61 -12.03 2.11
N THR A 24 3.60 -11.28 1.63
CA THR A 24 5.00 -11.49 1.99
C THR A 24 5.23 -11.24 3.48
N MET A 25 4.67 -10.18 4.02
CA MET A 25 4.77 -9.86 5.44
C MET A 25 4.17 -10.98 6.29
N LEU A 26 2.99 -11.45 5.93
CA LEU A 26 2.34 -12.56 6.65
C LEU A 26 3.19 -13.83 6.60
N ALA A 27 3.77 -14.15 5.45
CA ALA A 27 4.62 -15.34 5.29
C ALA A 27 5.86 -15.27 6.16
N ASN A 28 6.32 -14.07 6.51
CA ASN A 28 7.48 -13.85 7.37
C ASN A 28 7.12 -13.56 8.84
N GLY A 29 5.88 -13.76 9.22
CA GLY A 29 5.43 -13.53 10.59
C GLY A 29 5.36 -12.07 10.99
N VAL A 30 5.18 -11.18 10.03
CA VAL A 30 5.10 -9.73 10.26
C VAL A 30 3.66 -9.28 10.12
N PHE A 31 3.19 -8.47 11.08
CA PHE A 31 1.87 -7.86 10.98
C PHE A 31 1.92 -6.73 9.94
N GLY A 32 1.17 -6.89 8.85
CA GLY A 32 1.19 -5.94 7.73
C GLY A 32 0.10 -4.89 7.83
N GLU A 33 0.50 -3.63 7.63
CA GLU A 33 -0.40 -2.50 7.50
C GLU A 33 -0.22 -1.90 6.12
N SER A 34 -1.22 -1.14 5.63
CA SER A 34 -1.15 -0.57 4.28
C SER A 34 -1.69 0.85 4.21
N VAL A 35 -1.04 1.64 3.36
CA VAL A 35 -1.55 2.92 2.87
C VAL A 35 -1.63 2.80 1.36
N ILE A 36 -2.82 3.02 0.79
CA ILE A 36 -3.07 2.81 -0.63
C ILE A 36 -2.97 4.15 -1.36
N THR A 37 -2.09 4.20 -2.37
CA THR A 37 -1.83 5.41 -3.16
C THR A 37 -2.60 5.46 -4.47
N ALA A 38 -3.02 4.29 -4.97
CA ALA A 38 -3.80 4.19 -6.20
C ALA A 38 -4.57 2.88 -6.20
N LEU A 39 -5.70 2.88 -6.88
CA LEU A 39 -6.49 1.68 -7.12
C LEU A 39 -6.35 1.30 -8.58
N THR A 40 -6.20 0.01 -8.87
CA THR A 40 -6.13 -0.47 -10.25
C THR A 40 -7.24 -1.46 -10.54
N ALA A 41 -7.78 -1.39 -11.75
CA ALA A 41 -8.57 -2.46 -12.32
C ALA A 41 -7.62 -3.29 -13.17
N GLN A 42 -7.15 -4.37 -12.61
CA GLN A 42 -6.01 -5.11 -13.14
C GLN A 42 -6.25 -6.61 -13.03
N ASN A 43 -5.69 -7.34 -13.98
CA ASN A 43 -5.66 -8.80 -13.94
C ASN A 43 -4.31 -9.27 -14.49
N THR A 44 -4.15 -10.58 -14.68
CA THR A 44 -2.88 -11.14 -15.18
C THR A 44 -2.55 -10.73 -16.61
N MET A 45 -3.51 -10.17 -17.34
CA MET A 45 -3.33 -9.74 -18.72
C MET A 45 -2.87 -8.28 -18.83
N GLY A 46 -3.05 -7.49 -17.78
CA GLY A 46 -2.63 -6.08 -17.78
C GLY A 46 -3.49 -5.20 -16.89
N VAL A 47 -3.25 -3.91 -16.99
CA VAL A 47 -3.95 -2.88 -16.23
C VAL A 47 -4.97 -2.20 -17.12
N ASP A 48 -6.26 -2.29 -16.77
CA ASP A 48 -7.35 -1.66 -17.55
C ASP A 48 -7.60 -0.22 -17.12
N ALA A 49 -7.47 0.08 -15.83
CA ALA A 49 -7.75 1.43 -15.32
C ALA A 49 -6.97 1.68 -14.03
N VAL A 50 -6.66 2.93 -13.78
CA VAL A 50 -5.98 3.39 -12.57
C VAL A 50 -6.74 4.57 -12.00
N MET A 51 -7.03 4.52 -10.69
CA MET A 51 -7.59 5.66 -9.96
C MET A 51 -6.59 6.09 -8.89
N ASN A 52 -6.07 7.29 -9.01
CA ASN A 52 -5.15 7.83 -8.01
C ASN A 52 -5.91 8.24 -6.76
N VAL A 53 -5.36 7.92 -5.60
CA VAL A 53 -5.90 8.38 -4.32
C VAL A 53 -5.38 9.79 -4.08
N PRO A 54 -6.26 10.76 -3.76
CA PRO A 54 -5.84 12.13 -3.47
C PRO A 54 -4.84 12.20 -2.31
N ALA A 55 -3.91 13.15 -2.37
CA ALA A 55 -2.86 13.31 -1.38
C ALA A 55 -3.41 13.49 0.04
N ASP A 56 -4.49 14.23 0.20
CA ASP A 56 -5.12 14.43 1.51
C ASP A 56 -5.69 13.14 2.09
N PHE A 57 -6.19 12.25 1.25
CA PHE A 57 -6.69 10.95 1.71
C PHE A 57 -5.55 10.01 2.05
N ILE A 58 -4.44 10.07 1.32
CA ILE A 58 -3.23 9.32 1.66
C ILE A 58 -2.73 9.75 3.04
N GLU A 59 -2.70 11.05 3.29
CA GLU A 59 -2.33 11.59 4.59
C GLU A 59 -3.26 11.09 5.70
N ALA A 60 -4.55 11.04 5.44
CA ALA A 60 -5.53 10.53 6.39
C ALA A 60 -5.29 9.06 6.72
N GLN A 61 -4.95 8.24 5.72
CA GLN A 61 -4.60 6.83 5.94
C GLN A 61 -3.34 6.70 6.79
N MET A 62 -2.31 7.48 6.49
CA MET A 62 -1.07 7.46 7.26
C MET A 62 -1.32 7.85 8.71
N LYS A 63 -2.10 8.87 8.93
CA LYS A 63 -2.44 9.32 10.28
C LYS A 63 -3.18 8.22 11.05
N ALA A 64 -4.12 7.55 10.40
CA ALA A 64 -4.86 6.46 11.02
C ALA A 64 -3.94 5.32 11.44
N VAL A 65 -2.98 4.96 10.59
CA VAL A 65 -2.01 3.89 10.89
C VAL A 65 -1.07 4.30 12.03
N PHE A 66 -0.47 5.48 11.92
CA PHE A 66 0.56 5.90 12.90
C PHE A 66 0.00 6.25 14.26
N THR A 67 -1.29 6.55 14.37
CA THR A 67 -1.92 6.84 15.67
C THR A 67 -2.43 5.60 16.39
N ASP A 68 -2.52 4.48 15.69
CA ASP A 68 -2.97 3.21 16.28
C ASP A 68 -1.79 2.27 16.50
N ILE A 69 -1.42 1.50 15.48
CA ILE A 69 -0.29 0.57 15.57
C ILE A 69 0.88 1.15 14.79
N TYR A 70 1.83 1.74 15.51
CA TYR A 70 2.99 2.37 14.89
C TYR A 70 3.88 1.31 14.25
N PRO A 71 4.20 1.42 12.95
CA PRO A 71 5.00 0.40 12.28
C PRO A 71 6.47 0.44 12.68
N ASP A 72 7.09 -0.73 12.74
CA ASP A 72 8.53 -0.86 12.99
C ASP A 72 9.35 -0.55 11.74
N ALA A 73 8.76 -0.79 10.57
CA ALA A 73 9.40 -0.56 9.29
C ALA A 73 8.38 -0.08 8.26
N VAL A 74 8.85 0.69 7.28
CA VAL A 74 8.00 1.22 6.21
C VAL A 74 8.64 0.88 4.86
N LYS A 75 7.83 0.28 3.97
CA LYS A 75 8.22 0.05 2.58
C LYS A 75 7.39 0.97 1.70
N ILE A 76 8.06 1.71 0.82
CA ILE A 76 7.39 2.55 -0.16
C ILE A 76 7.53 1.89 -1.52
N GLY A 77 6.39 1.48 -2.09
CA GLY A 77 6.33 0.94 -3.42
C GLY A 77 6.25 2.05 -4.47
N MET A 78 5.94 1.66 -5.73
CA MET A 78 5.75 2.62 -6.80
C MET A 78 4.53 3.49 -6.49
N THR A 79 4.70 4.80 -6.53
CA THR A 79 3.61 5.76 -6.36
C THR A 79 3.20 6.31 -7.71
N SER A 80 1.92 6.70 -7.83
CA SER A 80 1.36 7.11 -9.12
C SER A 80 1.65 8.56 -9.47
N SER A 81 2.09 9.37 -8.51
CA SER A 81 2.43 10.76 -8.76
C SER A 81 3.51 11.24 -7.81
N VAL A 82 4.17 12.34 -8.19
CA VAL A 82 5.21 12.96 -7.37
C VAL A 82 4.67 13.41 -6.02
N ASP A 83 3.43 13.88 -5.99
CA ASP A 83 2.80 14.40 -4.78
C ASP A 83 2.64 13.33 -3.69
N THR A 84 2.52 12.06 -4.09
CA THR A 84 2.36 10.97 -3.13
C THR A 84 3.67 10.55 -2.47
N ILE A 85 4.81 10.98 -3.00
CA ILE A 85 6.12 10.61 -2.48
C ILE A 85 6.48 11.44 -1.23
N GLU A 86 5.95 12.62 -1.16
CA GLU A 86 6.19 13.52 -0.03
C GLU A 86 5.25 13.24 1.12
#